data_768d6a97930dd1f641292d7ac580cd14
#
_entry.id   768d6a97930dd1f641292d7ac580cd14
#
_cell.length_a   1.000
_cell.length_b   1.000
_cell.length_c   1.000
_cell.angle_alpha   90.00
_cell.angle_beta   90.00
_cell.angle_gamma   90.00
#
_symmetry.space_group_name_H-M   'P 1'
#
loop_
_entity.id
_entity.type
_entity.pdbx_description
1 polymer ?
#
loop_
_entity_poly.entity_id
_entity_poly.type
_entity_poly.pdbx_seq_one_letter_code
_entity_poly.pdbx_strand_id
1 'polypeptide(L)'
;LEVLSSGRLSSGEWVERFETSFAAYVGVPYAVATSSGTAALEVVLEALGVGPGDGVVVPAFTFAATANAVVHRGARPVFVDIDPATFNLDPQAVEEALKRNPRVRGVVAVHLYGLPAAVDSLLEVADRHGVWVVEDAAQAHGAAFRGKRVGSFGVAGVFSFYPTKNMTTGEGGMVTTADPRLARRVRLLVHQGQSGPYRYELVGHNYRMTELAAALGVGQLQHLEERNAARRRNARYLTERLAGLPGLVPPVEPEGYLHVYHQYTVRAERRDALAAHLRSRGVESRVYYPEPVPHSPPYRQLGYPPGRWPQAERASREVLSLPVH
;
A
#
# COMPACT_ATOMS: atom_id res chain seq x y z
N LEU A 1 7.21 20.31 -20.21
CA LEU A 1 7.20 21.72 -20.70
C LEU A 1 5.78 22.17 -21.05
N GLU A 2 4.97 21.34 -21.73
CA GLU A 2 3.59 21.67 -22.14
C GLU A 2 2.72 22.17 -20.97
N VAL A 3 2.70 21.45 -19.84
CA VAL A 3 1.96 21.86 -18.62
C VAL A 3 2.42 23.25 -18.14
N LEU A 4 3.72 23.48 -18.07
CA LEU A 4 4.26 24.77 -17.64
C LEU A 4 3.88 25.91 -18.60
N SER A 5 3.96 25.65 -19.90
CA SER A 5 3.61 26.64 -20.93
C SER A 5 2.11 26.96 -20.94
N SER A 6 1.25 26.01 -20.57
CA SER A 6 -0.21 26.21 -20.52
C SER A 6 -0.68 27.11 -19.37
N GLY A 7 0.13 27.26 -18.31
CA GLY A 7 -0.24 27.89 -17.06
C GLY A 7 -1.31 27.14 -16.24
N ARG A 8 -1.82 26.00 -16.73
CA ARG A 8 -2.79 25.14 -16.03
C ARG A 8 -2.04 24.15 -15.12
N LEU A 9 -1.84 24.49 -13.87
CA LEU A 9 -0.98 23.72 -12.94
C LEU A 9 -1.75 22.82 -11.98
N SER A 10 -3.05 23.06 -11.80
CA SER A 10 -3.93 22.25 -10.95
C SER A 10 -4.60 21.14 -11.76
N SER A 11 -5.65 20.52 -11.23
CA SER A 11 -6.38 19.44 -11.92
C SER A 11 -6.86 19.82 -13.32
N GLY A 12 -6.68 18.92 -14.27
CA GLY A 12 -7.07 19.13 -15.67
C GLY A 12 -6.78 17.90 -16.52
N GLU A 13 -6.44 18.11 -17.80
CA GLU A 13 -6.32 17.08 -18.83
C GLU A 13 -5.26 16.00 -18.50
N TRP A 14 -4.11 16.38 -17.95
CA TRP A 14 -3.07 15.41 -17.59
C TRP A 14 -3.49 14.52 -16.41
N VAL A 15 -4.24 15.07 -15.47
CA VAL A 15 -4.81 14.27 -14.37
C VAL A 15 -5.80 13.25 -14.92
N GLU A 16 -6.74 13.67 -15.80
CA GLU A 16 -7.72 12.78 -16.43
C GLU A 16 -7.03 11.70 -17.28
N ARG A 17 -6.01 12.07 -18.04
CA ARG A 17 -5.22 11.15 -18.84
C ARG A 17 -4.48 10.13 -17.98
N PHE A 18 -3.91 10.57 -16.86
CA PHE A 18 -3.22 9.68 -15.93
C PHE A 18 -4.20 8.72 -15.24
N GLU A 19 -5.35 9.23 -14.76
CA GLU A 19 -6.42 8.39 -14.19
C GLU A 19 -6.88 7.31 -15.16
N THR A 20 -7.21 7.70 -16.40
CA THR A 20 -7.66 6.78 -17.45
C THR A 20 -6.61 5.72 -17.77
N SER A 21 -5.35 6.12 -17.94
CA SER A 21 -4.26 5.21 -18.27
C SER A 21 -3.97 4.26 -17.12
N PHE A 22 -4.01 4.74 -15.86
CA PHE A 22 -3.75 3.94 -14.70
C PHE A 22 -4.90 2.96 -14.40
N ALA A 23 -6.16 3.38 -14.57
CA ALA A 23 -7.33 2.52 -14.48
C ALA A 23 -7.24 1.35 -15.49
N ALA A 24 -6.91 1.65 -16.74
CA ALA A 24 -6.70 0.65 -17.79
C ALA A 24 -5.53 -0.29 -17.45
N TYR A 25 -4.43 0.25 -16.90
CA TYR A 25 -3.28 -0.55 -16.49
C TYR A 25 -3.63 -1.52 -15.36
N VAL A 26 -4.37 -1.08 -14.34
CA VAL A 26 -4.81 -1.94 -13.21
C VAL A 26 -5.90 -2.92 -13.66
N GLY A 27 -6.69 -2.59 -14.66
CA GLY A 27 -7.81 -3.39 -15.18
C GLY A 27 -9.13 -3.11 -14.44
N VAL A 28 -9.36 -1.85 -14.07
CA VAL A 28 -10.60 -1.38 -13.45
C VAL A 28 -11.18 -0.20 -14.23
N PRO A 29 -12.50 0.07 -14.12
CA PRO A 29 -13.12 1.18 -14.86
C PRO A 29 -12.79 2.57 -14.32
N TYR A 30 -12.42 2.70 -13.04
CA TYR A 30 -12.24 4.01 -12.41
C TYR A 30 -10.94 4.12 -11.65
N ALA A 31 -10.27 5.26 -11.84
CA ALA A 31 -9.19 5.73 -10.98
C ALA A 31 -9.42 7.20 -10.62
N VAL A 32 -9.02 7.59 -9.42
CA VAL A 32 -9.09 8.98 -8.93
C VAL A 32 -7.74 9.36 -8.33
N ALA A 33 -7.10 10.34 -8.93
CA ALA A 33 -5.79 10.82 -8.50
C ALA A 33 -5.90 11.65 -7.20
N THR A 34 -4.91 11.48 -6.32
CA THR A 34 -4.82 12.17 -5.03
C THR A 34 -3.44 12.79 -4.83
N SER A 35 -3.31 13.68 -3.86
CA SER A 35 -2.04 14.34 -3.52
C SER A 35 -0.99 13.41 -2.90
N SER A 36 -1.39 12.27 -2.34
CA SER A 36 -0.50 11.27 -1.76
C SER A 36 -1.22 9.93 -1.55
N GLY A 37 -0.47 8.84 -1.33
CA GLY A 37 -1.06 7.55 -0.94
C GLY A 37 -1.79 7.61 0.40
N THR A 38 -1.33 8.43 1.34
CA THR A 38 -2.03 8.65 2.63
C THR A 38 -3.38 9.31 2.41
N ALA A 39 -3.45 10.37 1.59
CA ALA A 39 -4.70 11.02 1.21
C ALA A 39 -5.66 10.04 0.51
N ALA A 40 -5.13 9.14 -0.33
CA ALA A 40 -5.93 8.10 -0.97
C ALA A 40 -6.55 7.13 0.05
N LEU A 41 -5.79 6.67 1.06
CA LEU A 41 -6.31 5.83 2.14
C LEU A 41 -7.40 6.55 2.93
N GLU A 42 -7.17 7.81 3.32
CA GLU A 42 -8.12 8.61 4.10
C GLU A 42 -9.45 8.79 3.37
N VAL A 43 -9.41 9.21 2.08
CA VAL A 43 -10.64 9.44 1.32
C VAL A 43 -11.41 8.16 1.00
N VAL A 44 -10.72 7.02 0.83
CA VAL A 44 -11.39 5.72 0.65
C VAL A 44 -12.13 5.33 1.92
N LEU A 45 -11.47 5.39 3.08
CA LEU A 45 -12.11 5.05 4.36
C LEU A 45 -13.29 5.99 4.65
N GLU A 46 -13.15 7.28 4.36
CA GLU A 46 -14.23 8.26 4.48
C GLU A 46 -15.39 7.96 3.52
N ALA A 47 -15.08 7.65 2.28
CA ALA A 47 -16.09 7.29 1.28
C ALA A 47 -16.86 6.01 1.65
N LEU A 48 -16.21 5.07 2.32
CA LEU A 48 -16.82 3.85 2.87
C LEU A 48 -17.58 4.09 4.18
N GLY A 49 -17.61 5.33 4.69
CA GLY A 49 -18.35 5.71 5.89
C GLY A 49 -17.70 5.29 7.20
N VAL A 50 -16.38 5.07 7.21
CA VAL A 50 -15.61 4.77 8.43
C VAL A 50 -15.59 6.01 9.34
N GLY A 51 -15.89 5.81 10.61
CA GLY A 51 -15.95 6.89 11.60
C GLY A 51 -15.81 6.41 13.04
N PRO A 52 -16.09 7.30 14.01
CA PRO A 52 -15.98 7.01 15.44
C PRO A 52 -16.78 5.77 15.85
N GLY A 53 -16.15 4.89 16.61
CA GLY A 53 -16.74 3.63 17.08
C GLY A 53 -16.54 2.43 16.14
N ASP A 54 -16.12 2.67 14.91
CA ASP A 54 -15.77 1.60 13.96
C ASP A 54 -14.37 1.04 14.21
N GLY A 55 -14.17 -0.23 13.83
CA GLY A 55 -12.88 -0.87 13.73
C GLY A 55 -12.49 -1.11 12.26
N VAL A 56 -11.19 -1.06 11.96
CA VAL A 56 -10.65 -1.49 10.67
C VAL A 56 -9.43 -2.36 10.92
N VAL A 57 -9.44 -3.58 10.36
CA VAL A 57 -8.29 -4.48 10.43
C VAL A 57 -7.14 -3.94 9.58
N VAL A 58 -5.96 -3.88 10.19
CA VAL A 58 -4.71 -3.47 9.55
C VAL A 58 -3.55 -4.37 10.00
N PRO A 59 -2.52 -4.62 9.18
CA PRO A 59 -1.36 -5.37 9.64
C PRO A 59 -0.58 -4.61 10.71
N ALA A 60 -0.07 -5.35 11.71
CA ALA A 60 0.82 -4.78 12.72
C ALA A 60 2.19 -4.37 12.16
N PHE A 61 2.58 -4.96 11.03
CA PHE A 61 3.84 -4.69 10.34
C PHE A 61 3.58 -4.09 8.95
N THR A 62 3.62 -2.78 8.88
CA THR A 62 3.41 -1.98 7.66
C THR A 62 3.97 -0.58 7.85
N PHE A 63 3.85 0.27 6.82
CA PHE A 63 4.06 1.70 6.97
C PHE A 63 2.91 2.35 7.76
N ALA A 64 3.22 3.28 8.64
CA ALA A 64 2.26 3.86 9.58
C ALA A 64 1.02 4.50 8.92
N ALA A 65 1.13 4.96 7.65
CA ALA A 65 0.02 5.60 6.93
C ALA A 65 -1.24 4.73 6.89
N THR A 66 -1.09 3.40 6.75
CA THR A 66 -2.21 2.45 6.74
C THR A 66 -3.07 2.55 8.02
N ALA A 67 -2.42 2.61 9.18
CA ALA A 67 -3.11 2.74 10.47
C ALA A 67 -3.49 4.18 10.79
N ASN A 68 -2.66 5.17 10.41
CA ASN A 68 -2.94 6.59 10.60
C ASN A 68 -4.25 7.00 9.91
N ALA A 69 -4.50 6.52 8.68
CA ALA A 69 -5.73 6.82 7.95
C ALA A 69 -6.98 6.37 8.72
N VAL A 70 -6.91 5.25 9.45
CA VAL A 70 -8.00 4.77 10.32
C VAL A 70 -8.19 5.70 11.52
N VAL A 71 -7.09 6.08 12.18
CA VAL A 71 -7.12 7.00 13.34
C VAL A 71 -7.66 8.38 12.96
N HIS A 72 -7.26 8.90 11.80
CA HIS A 72 -7.75 10.20 11.30
C HIS A 72 -9.27 10.21 11.04
N ARG A 73 -9.88 9.04 10.82
CA ARG A 73 -11.35 8.89 10.76
C ARG A 73 -12.02 8.82 12.14
N GLY A 74 -11.28 8.91 13.24
CA GLY A 74 -11.78 8.67 14.60
C GLY A 74 -12.13 7.20 14.86
N ALA A 75 -11.76 6.30 13.94
CA ALA A 75 -11.96 4.87 14.06
C ALA A 75 -10.75 4.19 14.76
N ARG A 76 -10.91 2.92 15.12
CA ARG A 76 -9.87 2.17 15.81
C ARG A 76 -9.19 1.18 14.85
N PRO A 77 -7.86 1.26 14.65
CA PRO A 77 -7.13 0.18 13.97
C PRO A 77 -7.21 -1.10 14.82
N VAL A 78 -7.60 -2.20 14.20
CA VAL A 78 -7.55 -3.54 14.78
C VAL A 78 -6.31 -4.21 14.20
N PHE A 79 -5.20 -4.11 14.92
CA PHE A 79 -3.94 -4.69 14.46
C PHE A 79 -3.98 -6.20 14.50
N VAL A 80 -3.58 -6.81 13.39
CA VAL A 80 -3.49 -8.27 13.19
C VAL A 80 -2.05 -8.62 12.83
N ASP A 81 -1.60 -9.79 13.29
CA ASP A 81 -0.25 -10.28 12.97
C ASP A 81 -0.12 -10.68 11.51
N ILE A 82 1.08 -10.91 11.09
CA ILE A 82 1.45 -11.18 9.69
C ILE A 82 1.86 -12.64 9.51
N ASP A 83 1.76 -13.13 8.30
CA ASP A 83 2.43 -14.34 7.87
C ASP A 83 3.95 -14.12 7.87
N PRO A 84 4.75 -14.97 8.54
CA PRO A 84 6.18 -14.75 8.71
C PRO A 84 7.00 -14.93 7.42
N ALA A 85 6.45 -15.55 6.38
CA ALA A 85 7.14 -15.76 5.12
C ALA A 85 6.92 -14.60 4.14
N THR A 86 5.71 -14.07 4.08
CA THR A 86 5.28 -13.02 3.14
C THR A 86 5.26 -11.62 3.75
N PHE A 87 5.24 -11.50 5.08
CA PHE A 87 5.05 -10.27 5.85
C PHE A 87 3.69 -9.58 5.63
N ASN A 88 2.79 -10.20 4.91
CA ASN A 88 1.44 -9.74 4.67
C ASN A 88 0.47 -10.27 5.73
N LEU A 89 -0.76 -9.73 5.78
CA LEU A 89 -1.78 -10.22 6.72
C LEU A 89 -1.96 -11.73 6.63
N ASP A 90 -2.00 -12.39 7.78
CA ASP A 90 -2.41 -13.79 7.89
C ASP A 90 -3.96 -13.88 7.85
N PRO A 91 -4.56 -14.54 6.85
CA PRO A 91 -6.02 -14.65 6.74
C PRO A 91 -6.69 -15.33 7.96
N GLN A 92 -6.01 -16.27 8.60
CA GLN A 92 -6.56 -16.94 9.81
C GLN A 92 -6.61 -15.97 10.99
N ALA A 93 -5.54 -15.18 11.18
CA ALA A 93 -5.51 -14.16 12.22
C ALA A 93 -6.52 -13.03 11.94
N VAL A 94 -6.77 -12.68 10.67
CA VAL A 94 -7.85 -11.76 10.28
C VAL A 94 -9.22 -12.32 10.67
N GLU A 95 -9.51 -13.58 10.35
CA GLU A 95 -10.79 -14.20 10.69
C GLU A 95 -11.04 -14.22 12.21
N GLU A 96 -10.01 -14.54 13.01
CA GLU A 96 -10.11 -14.46 14.46
C GLU A 96 -10.37 -13.05 14.98
N ALA A 97 -9.70 -12.05 14.38
CA ALA A 97 -9.91 -10.66 14.74
C ALA A 97 -11.33 -10.19 14.44
N LEU A 98 -11.92 -10.60 13.31
CA LEU A 98 -13.30 -10.29 12.95
C LEU A 98 -14.30 -10.94 13.91
N LYS A 99 -14.11 -12.22 14.27
CA LYS A 99 -14.94 -12.92 15.26
C LYS A 99 -14.99 -12.22 16.63
N ARG A 100 -13.86 -11.64 17.05
CA ARG A 100 -13.73 -10.96 18.35
C ARG A 100 -14.19 -9.50 18.35
N ASN A 101 -14.32 -8.88 17.19
CA ASN A 101 -14.59 -7.45 17.06
C ASN A 101 -15.76 -7.18 16.11
N PRO A 102 -17.01 -7.24 16.59
CA PRO A 102 -18.21 -7.11 15.74
C PRO A 102 -18.42 -5.71 15.16
N ARG A 103 -17.63 -4.71 15.58
CA ARG A 103 -17.66 -3.34 15.03
C ARG A 103 -16.65 -3.12 13.91
N VAL A 104 -15.93 -4.17 13.47
CA VAL A 104 -15.03 -4.05 12.32
C VAL A 104 -15.86 -3.87 11.06
N ARG A 105 -15.50 -2.86 10.28
CA ARG A 105 -16.16 -2.50 9.02
C ARG A 105 -15.44 -3.11 7.82
N GLY A 106 -14.14 -3.36 7.95
CA GLY A 106 -13.36 -3.91 6.85
C GLY A 106 -11.90 -4.17 7.19
N VAL A 107 -11.18 -4.58 6.15
CA VAL A 107 -9.77 -4.96 6.18
C VAL A 107 -9.00 -4.11 5.20
N VAL A 108 -7.86 -3.54 5.60
CA VAL A 108 -6.88 -2.96 4.69
C VAL A 108 -5.76 -3.99 4.47
N ALA A 109 -5.78 -4.64 3.32
CA ALA A 109 -4.77 -5.61 2.90
C ALA A 109 -3.58 -4.88 2.27
N VAL A 110 -2.44 -4.89 2.95
CA VAL A 110 -1.21 -4.28 2.42
C VAL A 110 -0.47 -5.29 1.56
N HIS A 111 0.00 -4.88 0.39
CA HIS A 111 0.88 -5.67 -0.47
C HIS A 111 2.34 -5.26 -0.19
N LEU A 112 2.86 -5.74 0.95
CA LEU A 112 4.12 -5.26 1.49
C LEU A 112 5.30 -5.64 0.59
N TYR A 113 6.26 -4.73 0.45
CA TYR A 113 7.47 -4.87 -0.37
C TYR A 113 7.23 -5.11 -1.87
N GLY A 114 5.96 -5.13 -2.31
CA GLY A 114 5.58 -5.40 -3.67
C GLY A 114 5.13 -6.84 -3.93
N LEU A 115 4.92 -7.64 -2.86
CA LEU A 115 4.30 -8.96 -2.93
C LEU A 115 2.79 -8.83 -2.65
N PRO A 116 1.91 -9.35 -3.54
CA PRO A 116 0.49 -9.39 -3.22
C PRO A 116 0.21 -10.10 -1.89
N ALA A 117 -0.72 -9.56 -1.10
CA ALA A 117 -1.29 -10.29 0.03
C ALA A 117 -2.10 -11.51 -0.48
N ALA A 118 -2.47 -12.42 0.40
CA ALA A 118 -3.33 -13.57 0.07
C ALA A 118 -4.79 -13.11 -0.18
N VAL A 119 -4.97 -12.35 -1.29
CA VAL A 119 -6.20 -11.59 -1.57
C VAL A 119 -7.43 -12.47 -1.72
N ASP A 120 -7.30 -13.67 -2.30
CA ASP A 120 -8.41 -14.63 -2.41
C ASP A 120 -8.90 -15.05 -1.02
N SER A 121 -8.00 -15.51 -0.17
CA SER A 121 -8.34 -15.93 1.19
C SER A 121 -8.86 -14.77 2.05
N LEU A 122 -8.30 -13.57 1.90
CA LEU A 122 -8.79 -12.39 2.61
C LEU A 122 -10.18 -11.96 2.15
N LEU A 123 -10.48 -12.06 0.86
CA LEU A 123 -11.81 -11.77 0.32
C LEU A 123 -12.83 -12.79 0.79
N GLU A 124 -12.49 -14.10 0.79
CA GLU A 124 -13.36 -15.14 1.33
C GLU A 124 -13.68 -14.94 2.81
N VAL A 125 -12.67 -14.57 3.62
CA VAL A 125 -12.87 -14.25 5.04
C VAL A 125 -13.76 -13.02 5.17
N ALA A 126 -13.51 -11.96 4.42
CA ALA A 126 -14.28 -10.73 4.47
C ALA A 126 -15.75 -10.94 4.08
N ASP A 127 -16.00 -11.72 3.02
CA ASP A 127 -17.35 -12.05 2.55
C ASP A 127 -18.15 -12.81 3.62
N ARG A 128 -17.54 -13.83 4.25
CA ARG A 128 -18.18 -14.57 5.35
C ARG A 128 -18.60 -13.69 6.54
N HIS A 129 -17.91 -12.59 6.75
CA HIS A 129 -18.16 -11.64 7.85
C HIS A 129 -18.91 -10.38 7.42
N GLY A 130 -19.25 -10.24 6.12
CA GLY A 130 -19.96 -9.08 5.59
C GLY A 130 -19.18 -7.77 5.70
N VAL A 131 -17.85 -7.82 5.59
CA VAL A 131 -16.94 -6.67 5.66
C VAL A 131 -16.22 -6.45 4.33
N TRP A 132 -15.81 -5.21 4.05
CA TRP A 132 -15.08 -4.89 2.82
C TRP A 132 -13.57 -5.12 2.96
N VAL A 133 -12.89 -5.28 1.79
CA VAL A 133 -11.42 -5.27 1.67
C VAL A 133 -11.00 -4.07 0.82
N VAL A 134 -10.08 -3.26 1.34
CA VAL A 134 -9.33 -2.22 0.62
C VAL A 134 -7.90 -2.72 0.46
N GLU A 135 -7.35 -2.60 -0.74
CA GLU A 135 -5.98 -2.97 -1.04
C GLU A 135 -5.05 -1.76 -0.87
N ASP A 136 -4.12 -1.80 0.08
CA ASP A 136 -3.01 -0.85 0.13
C ASP A 136 -1.87 -1.36 -0.77
N ALA A 137 -1.93 -0.95 -2.03
CA ALA A 137 -0.96 -1.29 -3.07
C ALA A 137 0.13 -0.23 -3.24
N ALA A 138 0.35 0.63 -2.22
CA ALA A 138 1.35 1.70 -2.25
C ALA A 138 2.78 1.24 -2.54
N GLN A 139 3.08 -0.05 -2.39
CA GLN A 139 4.37 -0.67 -2.69
C GLN A 139 4.30 -1.69 -3.84
N ALA A 140 3.17 -1.82 -4.53
CA ALA A 140 2.90 -2.98 -5.38
C ALA A 140 2.44 -2.63 -6.81
N HIS A 141 2.98 -1.55 -7.38
CA HIS A 141 2.65 -1.12 -8.74
C HIS A 141 3.00 -2.20 -9.77
N GLY A 142 1.99 -2.81 -10.39
CA GLY A 142 2.14 -3.89 -11.35
C GLY A 142 2.25 -5.29 -10.75
N ALA A 143 2.23 -5.44 -9.41
CA ALA A 143 2.12 -6.74 -8.77
C ALA A 143 0.80 -7.43 -9.15
N ALA A 144 0.81 -8.76 -9.21
CA ALA A 144 -0.37 -9.51 -9.63
C ALA A 144 -0.50 -10.84 -8.86
N PHE A 145 -1.72 -11.30 -8.74
CA PHE A 145 -2.05 -12.63 -8.26
C PHE A 145 -2.89 -13.35 -9.31
N ARG A 146 -2.44 -14.53 -9.76
CA ARG A 146 -3.06 -15.33 -10.83
C ARG A 146 -3.38 -14.51 -12.09
N GLY A 147 -2.44 -13.64 -12.47
CA GLY A 147 -2.54 -12.81 -13.68
C GLY A 147 -3.40 -11.54 -13.53
N LYS A 148 -4.12 -11.35 -12.43
CA LYS A 148 -4.91 -10.15 -12.14
C LYS A 148 -4.09 -9.18 -11.27
N ARG A 149 -4.00 -7.90 -11.65
CA ARG A 149 -3.21 -6.90 -10.92
C ARG A 149 -3.84 -6.52 -9.58
N VAL A 150 -3.00 -6.28 -8.57
CA VAL A 150 -3.44 -5.71 -7.29
C VAL A 150 -4.02 -4.32 -7.48
N GLY A 151 -4.91 -3.93 -6.58
CA GLY A 151 -5.71 -2.71 -6.71
C GLY A 151 -7.01 -2.92 -7.49
N SER A 152 -7.32 -4.18 -7.89
CA SER A 152 -8.54 -4.54 -8.61
C SER A 152 -9.38 -5.65 -7.95
N PHE A 153 -8.94 -6.15 -6.79
CA PHE A 153 -9.60 -7.27 -6.10
C PHE A 153 -10.65 -6.82 -5.09
N GLY A 154 -10.29 -5.87 -4.22
CA GLY A 154 -11.18 -5.35 -3.19
C GLY A 154 -12.17 -4.29 -3.70
N VAL A 155 -12.88 -3.64 -2.77
CA VAL A 155 -13.80 -2.53 -3.11
C VAL A 155 -13.05 -1.31 -3.63
N ALA A 156 -11.79 -1.14 -3.23
CA ALA A 156 -10.86 -0.13 -3.74
C ALA A 156 -9.42 -0.59 -3.59
N GLY A 157 -8.55 -0.11 -4.48
CA GLY A 157 -7.09 -0.14 -4.36
C GLY A 157 -6.53 1.26 -4.13
N VAL A 158 -5.44 1.34 -3.38
CA VAL A 158 -4.74 2.60 -3.09
C VAL A 158 -3.28 2.49 -3.48
N PHE A 159 -2.77 3.49 -4.19
CA PHE A 159 -1.38 3.56 -4.65
C PHE A 159 -0.71 4.84 -4.18
N SER A 160 0.61 4.79 -4.03
CA SER A 160 1.46 5.94 -3.69
C SER A 160 2.50 6.16 -4.78
N PHE A 161 2.69 7.40 -5.19
CA PHE A 161 3.72 7.77 -6.17
C PHE A 161 4.87 8.57 -5.53
N TYR A 162 5.18 8.29 -4.27
CA TYR A 162 6.34 8.83 -3.56
C TYR A 162 7.64 8.42 -4.28
N PRO A 163 8.73 9.21 -4.21
CA PRO A 163 9.96 8.99 -4.99
C PRO A 163 10.61 7.61 -4.90
N THR A 164 10.44 6.89 -3.79
CA THR A 164 11.02 5.56 -3.63
C THR A 164 10.21 4.45 -4.32
N LYS A 165 8.98 4.73 -4.76
CA LYS A 165 8.08 3.72 -5.34
C LYS A 165 8.54 3.29 -6.74
N ASN A 166 8.01 2.16 -7.23
CA ASN A 166 8.39 1.61 -8.54
C ASN A 166 8.05 2.56 -9.71
N MET A 167 7.11 3.46 -9.51
CA MET A 167 6.88 4.66 -10.32
C MET A 167 6.60 5.85 -9.39
N THR A 168 6.92 7.06 -9.83
CA THR A 168 6.80 8.26 -9.00
C THR A 168 6.24 9.46 -9.76
N THR A 169 5.57 10.34 -9.01
CA THR A 169 5.18 11.69 -9.48
C THR A 169 5.81 12.81 -8.64
N GLY A 170 6.87 12.48 -7.86
CA GLY A 170 7.39 13.32 -6.78
C GLY A 170 6.58 13.12 -5.50
N GLU A 171 5.37 13.60 -5.48
CA GLU A 171 4.30 13.26 -4.53
C GLU A 171 3.04 12.94 -5.34
N GLY A 172 2.21 12.03 -4.81
CA GLY A 172 0.96 11.63 -5.44
C GLY A 172 0.41 10.31 -4.91
N GLY A 173 -0.82 10.05 -5.24
CA GLY A 173 -1.50 8.79 -4.99
C GLY A 173 -2.62 8.55 -6.01
N MET A 174 -3.23 7.37 -5.94
CA MET A 174 -4.36 6.98 -6.77
C MET A 174 -5.28 6.07 -5.99
N VAL A 175 -6.57 6.27 -6.14
CA VAL A 175 -7.61 5.31 -5.76
C VAL A 175 -8.10 4.61 -7.01
N THR A 176 -8.19 3.30 -6.99
CA THR A 176 -8.77 2.47 -8.07
C THR A 176 -10.01 1.74 -7.56
N THR A 177 -11.05 1.61 -8.36
CA THR A 177 -12.27 0.89 -7.99
C THR A 177 -13.10 0.48 -9.21
N ALA A 178 -13.93 -0.54 -9.05
CA ALA A 178 -14.95 -0.92 -10.03
C ALA A 178 -16.33 -0.28 -9.72
N ASP A 179 -16.53 0.29 -8.53
CA ASP A 179 -17.81 0.91 -8.14
C ASP A 179 -17.88 2.39 -8.57
N PRO A 180 -18.79 2.76 -9.48
CA PRO A 180 -18.96 4.15 -9.93
C PRO A 180 -19.41 5.09 -8.80
N ARG A 181 -20.15 4.59 -7.80
CA ARG A 181 -20.62 5.40 -6.67
C ARG A 181 -19.46 5.73 -5.74
N LEU A 182 -18.59 4.75 -5.48
CA LEU A 182 -17.37 4.96 -4.69
C LEU A 182 -16.42 5.94 -5.40
N ALA A 183 -16.17 5.74 -6.71
CA ALA A 183 -15.36 6.64 -7.52
C ALA A 183 -15.87 8.09 -7.48
N ARG A 184 -17.19 8.30 -7.66
CA ARG A 184 -17.80 9.63 -7.56
C ARG A 184 -17.62 10.24 -6.18
N ARG A 185 -17.84 9.47 -5.11
CA ARG A 185 -17.71 9.96 -3.74
C ARG A 185 -16.26 10.33 -3.41
N VAL A 186 -15.30 9.50 -3.81
CA VAL A 186 -13.85 9.80 -3.67
C VAL A 186 -13.49 11.08 -4.42
N ARG A 187 -13.96 11.26 -5.66
CA ARG A 187 -13.70 12.46 -6.46
C ARG A 187 -14.23 13.74 -5.78
N LEU A 188 -15.42 13.69 -5.22
CA LEU A 188 -15.97 14.81 -4.43
C LEU A 188 -15.07 15.10 -3.21
N LEU A 189 -14.72 14.07 -2.43
CA LEU A 189 -13.87 14.22 -1.24
C LEU A 189 -12.50 14.84 -1.56
N VAL A 190 -11.87 14.40 -2.62
CA VAL A 190 -10.56 14.92 -3.08
C VAL A 190 -10.66 16.40 -3.49
N HIS A 191 -11.82 16.84 -4.00
CA HIS A 191 -12.04 18.17 -4.53
C HIS A 191 -13.01 19.02 -3.69
N GLN A 192 -12.73 19.20 -2.41
CA GLN A 192 -13.49 20.09 -1.52
C GLN A 192 -15.00 19.74 -1.41
N GLY A 193 -15.44 18.56 -1.83
CA GLY A 193 -16.84 18.19 -1.89
C GLY A 193 -17.61 18.81 -3.07
N GLN A 194 -16.92 19.39 -4.06
CA GLN A 194 -17.53 20.08 -5.19
C GLN A 194 -17.98 19.13 -6.29
N SER A 195 -19.23 19.28 -6.75
CA SER A 195 -19.78 18.66 -7.96
C SER A 195 -19.81 19.60 -9.18
N GLY A 196 -19.46 20.85 -8.97
CA GLY A 196 -19.37 21.90 -9.96
C GLY A 196 -18.91 23.20 -9.32
N PRO A 197 -18.65 24.29 -10.08
CA PRO A 197 -18.16 25.54 -9.53
C PRO A 197 -19.03 26.04 -8.36
N TYR A 198 -18.44 26.10 -7.15
CA TYR A 198 -19.09 26.53 -5.90
C TYR A 198 -20.34 25.74 -5.49
N ARG A 199 -20.52 24.51 -6.03
CA ARG A 199 -21.59 23.60 -5.61
C ARG A 199 -21.02 22.47 -4.77
N TYR A 200 -21.28 22.50 -3.47
CA TYR A 200 -20.76 21.55 -2.50
C TYR A 200 -21.84 20.52 -2.14
N GLU A 201 -21.54 19.24 -2.26
CA GLU A 201 -22.44 18.14 -1.88
C GLU A 201 -22.09 17.53 -0.53
N LEU A 202 -20.82 17.66 -0.12
CA LEU A 202 -20.31 17.17 1.15
C LEU A 202 -19.10 18.01 1.62
N VAL A 203 -18.67 17.80 2.86
CA VAL A 203 -17.40 18.34 3.34
C VAL A 203 -16.28 17.50 2.75
N GLY A 204 -15.38 18.13 2.01
CA GLY A 204 -14.28 17.44 1.36
C GLY A 204 -12.92 18.08 1.67
N HIS A 205 -11.89 17.58 1.03
CA HIS A 205 -10.49 17.95 1.25
C HIS A 205 -9.87 18.58 0.00
N ASN A 206 -8.74 19.24 0.18
CA ASN A 206 -7.88 19.64 -0.94
C ASN A 206 -6.77 18.59 -1.12
N TYR A 207 -7.12 17.43 -1.67
CA TYR A 207 -6.20 16.32 -1.92
C TYR A 207 -5.97 16.08 -3.42
N ARG A 208 -6.16 17.10 -4.23
CA ARG A 208 -5.97 17.03 -5.68
C ARG A 208 -4.51 16.77 -6.06
N MET A 209 -4.30 15.96 -7.08
CA MET A 209 -3.02 15.88 -7.78
C MET A 209 -2.85 17.10 -8.70
N THR A 210 -1.62 17.57 -8.87
CA THR A 210 -1.29 18.63 -9.84
C THR A 210 -1.10 18.07 -11.25
N GLU A 211 -1.31 18.91 -12.27
CA GLU A 211 -1.03 18.56 -13.67
C GLU A 211 0.44 18.16 -13.89
N LEU A 212 1.37 18.82 -13.22
CA LEU A 212 2.81 18.48 -13.30
C LEU A 212 3.08 17.05 -12.79
N ALA A 213 2.51 16.70 -11.65
CA ALA A 213 2.65 15.35 -11.08
C ALA A 213 1.99 14.31 -11.99
N ALA A 214 0.81 14.60 -12.53
CA ALA A 214 0.10 13.71 -13.46
C ALA A 214 0.87 13.49 -14.76
N ALA A 215 1.43 14.54 -15.35
CA ALA A 215 2.25 14.43 -16.56
C ALA A 215 3.49 13.55 -16.35
N LEU A 216 4.15 13.66 -15.16
CA LEU A 216 5.21 12.72 -14.76
C LEU A 216 4.66 11.29 -14.67
N GLY A 217 3.49 11.12 -14.05
CA GLY A 217 2.82 9.83 -13.86
C GLY A 217 2.55 9.11 -15.18
N VAL A 218 2.05 9.81 -16.20
CA VAL A 218 1.83 9.25 -17.54
C VAL A 218 3.14 8.72 -18.14
N GLY A 219 4.22 9.50 -18.07
CA GLY A 219 5.52 9.07 -18.58
C GLY A 219 6.11 7.91 -17.77
N GLN A 220 5.95 7.91 -16.45
CA GLN A 220 6.43 6.84 -15.57
C GLN A 220 5.71 5.51 -15.81
N LEU A 221 4.40 5.56 -16.07
CA LEU A 221 3.57 4.38 -16.33
C LEU A 221 4.01 3.62 -17.59
N GLN A 222 4.45 4.33 -18.63
CA GLN A 222 4.94 3.73 -19.88
C GLN A 222 6.17 2.83 -19.67
N HIS A 223 6.98 3.10 -18.63
CA HIS A 223 8.21 2.37 -18.32
C HIS A 223 8.09 1.43 -17.11
N LEU A 224 6.91 1.32 -16.50
CA LEU A 224 6.74 0.58 -15.25
C LEU A 224 7.04 -0.91 -15.42
N GLU A 225 6.56 -1.54 -16.49
CA GLU A 225 6.79 -2.97 -16.74
C GLU A 225 8.29 -3.28 -16.98
N GLU A 226 8.99 -2.43 -17.71
CA GLU A 226 10.43 -2.58 -17.94
C GLU A 226 11.21 -2.50 -16.63
N ARG A 227 10.88 -1.51 -15.77
CA ARG A 227 11.51 -1.34 -14.45
C ARG A 227 11.21 -2.50 -13.52
N ASN A 228 9.97 -2.98 -13.49
CA ASN A 228 9.58 -4.15 -12.71
C ASN A 228 10.32 -5.40 -13.20
N ALA A 229 10.45 -5.59 -14.52
CA ALA A 229 11.21 -6.69 -15.09
C ALA A 229 12.69 -6.65 -14.70
N ALA A 230 13.30 -5.46 -14.67
CA ALA A 230 14.68 -5.28 -14.20
C ALA A 230 14.82 -5.65 -12.72
N ARG A 231 13.93 -5.15 -11.86
CA ARG A 231 13.91 -5.50 -10.41
C ARG A 231 13.76 -7.01 -10.21
N ARG A 232 12.87 -7.67 -10.95
CA ARG A 232 12.67 -9.12 -10.89
C ARG A 232 13.91 -9.91 -11.33
N ARG A 233 14.60 -9.47 -12.38
CA ARG A 233 15.89 -10.10 -12.79
C ARG A 233 16.93 -9.98 -11.68
N ASN A 234 17.10 -8.79 -11.10
CA ASN A 234 18.04 -8.55 -10.01
C ASN A 234 17.67 -9.37 -8.75
N ALA A 235 16.38 -9.42 -8.41
CA ALA A 235 15.88 -10.19 -7.29
C ALA A 235 16.14 -11.70 -7.45
N ARG A 236 15.92 -12.25 -8.65
CA ARG A 236 16.23 -13.65 -8.96
C ARG A 236 17.73 -13.94 -8.77
N TYR A 237 18.59 -13.11 -9.33
CA TYR A 237 20.03 -13.23 -9.17
C TYR A 237 20.45 -13.21 -7.70
N LEU A 238 19.91 -12.27 -6.90
CA LEU A 238 20.18 -12.20 -5.47
C LEU A 238 19.68 -13.46 -4.75
N THR A 239 18.47 -13.91 -5.04
CA THR A 239 17.89 -15.11 -4.41
C THR A 239 18.72 -16.35 -4.67
N GLU A 240 19.17 -16.57 -5.93
CA GLU A 240 20.03 -17.70 -6.30
C GLU A 240 21.38 -17.69 -5.55
N ARG A 241 21.94 -16.50 -5.30
CA ARG A 241 23.23 -16.34 -4.62
C ARG A 241 23.13 -16.37 -3.09
N LEU A 242 21.99 -16.00 -2.55
CA LEU A 242 21.77 -15.92 -1.10
C LEU A 242 21.08 -17.16 -0.54
N ALA A 243 20.49 -18.01 -1.40
CA ALA A 243 19.85 -19.24 -0.98
C ALA A 243 20.85 -20.19 -0.30
N GLY A 244 20.44 -20.75 0.84
CA GLY A 244 21.25 -21.69 1.61
C GLY A 244 22.35 -21.08 2.48
N LEU A 245 22.52 -19.75 2.49
CA LEU A 245 23.42 -19.10 3.43
C LEU A 245 22.88 -19.21 4.87
N PRO A 246 23.69 -19.73 5.83
CA PRO A 246 23.25 -19.88 7.21
C PRO A 246 22.80 -18.54 7.84
N GLY A 247 21.66 -18.56 8.52
CA GLY A 247 21.13 -17.40 9.21
C GLY A 247 20.56 -16.28 8.32
N LEU A 248 20.39 -16.56 7.01
CA LEU A 248 19.81 -15.61 6.04
C LEU A 248 18.69 -16.31 5.24
N VAL A 249 17.53 -15.65 5.15
CA VAL A 249 16.37 -16.14 4.40
C VAL A 249 15.98 -15.07 3.36
N PRO A 250 16.10 -15.37 2.05
CA PRO A 250 15.63 -14.52 0.96
C PRO A 250 14.10 -14.34 0.98
N PRO A 251 13.55 -13.30 0.31
CA PRO A 251 12.12 -13.15 0.14
C PRO A 251 11.52 -14.29 -0.68
N VAL A 252 10.26 -14.61 -0.41
CA VAL A 252 9.50 -15.63 -1.14
C VAL A 252 8.66 -15.01 -2.26
N GLU A 253 8.45 -15.74 -3.33
CA GLU A 253 7.44 -15.47 -4.35
C GLU A 253 6.65 -16.76 -4.56
N PRO A 254 5.48 -16.94 -3.90
CA PRO A 254 4.68 -18.15 -4.02
C PRO A 254 4.13 -18.34 -5.44
N GLU A 255 3.74 -19.58 -5.78
CA GLU A 255 3.13 -19.87 -7.07
C GLU A 255 1.88 -19.04 -7.32
N GLY A 256 1.75 -18.52 -8.54
CA GLY A 256 0.63 -17.63 -8.92
C GLY A 256 0.81 -16.17 -8.53
N TYR A 257 1.86 -15.81 -7.79
CA TYR A 257 2.15 -14.44 -7.41
C TYR A 257 3.18 -13.81 -8.37
N LEU A 258 2.99 -12.54 -8.67
CA LEU A 258 3.98 -11.70 -9.35
C LEU A 258 4.46 -10.63 -8.38
N HIS A 259 5.64 -10.86 -7.79
CA HIS A 259 6.30 -9.93 -6.90
C HIS A 259 7.05 -8.87 -7.71
N VAL A 260 6.81 -7.57 -7.47
CA VAL A 260 7.48 -6.48 -8.20
C VAL A 260 8.70 -5.92 -7.48
N TYR A 261 9.04 -6.48 -6.34
CA TYR A 261 10.24 -6.16 -5.56
C TYR A 261 10.44 -4.64 -5.42
N HIS A 262 9.41 -3.95 -4.89
CA HIS A 262 9.61 -2.58 -4.41
C HIS A 262 10.80 -2.54 -3.47
N GLN A 263 10.93 -3.57 -2.65
CA GLN A 263 12.11 -3.85 -1.85
C GLN A 263 12.45 -5.34 -1.92
N TYR A 264 13.75 -5.64 -1.97
CA TYR A 264 14.27 -7.00 -1.81
C TYR A 264 14.65 -7.18 -0.34
N THR A 265 13.75 -7.72 0.46
CA THR A 265 13.88 -7.79 1.92
C THR A 265 14.20 -9.21 2.34
N VAL A 266 15.39 -9.40 2.91
CA VAL A 266 15.83 -10.66 3.53
C VAL A 266 15.52 -10.65 5.02
N ARG A 267 15.42 -11.85 5.64
CA ARG A 267 15.54 -11.99 7.10
C ARG A 267 16.94 -12.46 7.44
N ALA A 268 17.55 -11.83 8.43
CA ALA A 268 18.89 -12.17 8.90
C ALA A 268 18.91 -12.25 10.42
N GLU A 269 19.38 -13.36 10.99
CA GLU A 269 19.49 -13.55 12.46
C GLU A 269 20.39 -12.49 13.10
N ARG A 270 21.45 -12.11 12.40
CA ARG A 270 22.42 -11.07 12.83
C ARG A 270 22.27 -9.81 11.98
N ARG A 271 21.02 -9.32 11.80
CA ARG A 271 20.63 -8.24 10.91
C ARG A 271 21.53 -7.00 11.04
N ASP A 272 21.79 -6.52 12.25
CA ASP A 272 22.54 -5.29 12.47
C ASP A 272 24.04 -5.47 12.13
N ALA A 273 24.61 -6.63 12.42
CA ALA A 273 25.97 -6.96 12.02
C ALA A 273 26.10 -7.06 10.51
N LEU A 274 25.12 -7.66 9.82
CA LEU A 274 25.07 -7.73 8.37
C LEU A 274 24.96 -6.32 7.76
N ALA A 275 24.09 -5.46 8.28
CA ALA A 275 23.93 -4.08 7.82
C ALA A 275 25.24 -3.27 7.96
N ALA A 276 25.93 -3.42 9.11
CA ALA A 276 27.24 -2.79 9.33
C ALA A 276 28.32 -3.30 8.36
N HIS A 277 28.37 -4.62 8.14
CA HIS A 277 29.30 -5.22 7.19
C HIS A 277 29.04 -4.74 5.75
N LEU A 278 27.80 -4.76 5.28
CA LEU A 278 27.45 -4.27 3.94
C LEU A 278 27.85 -2.81 3.75
N ARG A 279 27.58 -1.96 4.76
CA ARG A 279 27.98 -0.54 4.73
C ARG A 279 29.49 -0.37 4.63
N SER A 280 30.27 -1.17 5.36
CA SER A 280 31.75 -1.13 5.27
C SER A 280 32.29 -1.52 3.89
N ARG A 281 31.47 -2.23 3.10
CA ARG A 281 31.77 -2.62 1.71
C ARG A 281 31.12 -1.70 0.67
N GLY A 282 30.53 -0.58 1.07
CA GLY A 282 29.88 0.39 0.17
C GLY A 282 28.50 -0.05 -0.32
N VAL A 283 27.89 -1.07 0.29
CA VAL A 283 26.54 -1.52 -0.04
C VAL A 283 25.54 -0.91 0.93
N GLU A 284 24.66 -0.04 0.43
CA GLU A 284 23.56 0.51 1.22
C GLU A 284 22.49 -0.55 1.51
N SER A 285 21.96 -0.53 2.70
CA SER A 285 20.82 -1.36 3.11
C SER A 285 19.94 -0.60 4.08
N ARG A 286 18.66 -0.97 4.17
CA ARG A 286 17.70 -0.28 5.03
C ARG A 286 16.82 -1.27 5.79
N VAL A 287 16.43 -0.88 7.00
CA VAL A 287 15.46 -1.63 7.80
C VAL A 287 14.06 -1.05 7.58
N TYR A 288 13.18 -1.84 7.01
CA TYR A 288 11.78 -1.53 6.82
C TYR A 288 10.91 -2.66 7.40
N TYR A 289 10.43 -2.59 8.66
CA TYR A 289 10.49 -1.43 9.57
C TYR A 289 11.15 -1.85 10.88
N PRO A 290 11.77 -0.92 11.64
CA PRO A 290 12.52 -1.25 12.85
C PRO A 290 11.64 -1.64 14.04
N GLU A 291 10.34 -1.33 13.98
CA GLU A 291 9.33 -1.72 14.98
C GLU A 291 7.97 -1.91 14.33
N PRO A 292 7.09 -2.77 14.90
CA PRO A 292 5.69 -2.84 14.52
C PRO A 292 4.96 -1.52 14.78
N VAL A 293 3.99 -1.14 13.93
CA VAL A 293 3.24 0.11 14.09
C VAL A 293 2.61 0.28 15.48
N PRO A 294 1.95 -0.75 16.07
CA PRO A 294 1.35 -0.62 17.42
C PRO A 294 2.37 -0.40 18.54
N HIS A 295 3.67 -0.62 18.30
CA HIS A 295 4.72 -0.38 19.28
C HIS A 295 5.22 1.06 19.31
N SER A 296 4.91 1.86 18.30
CA SER A 296 5.32 3.26 18.28
C SER A 296 4.62 4.08 19.38
N PRO A 297 5.25 5.14 19.88
CA PRO A 297 4.71 5.93 20.99
C PRO A 297 3.24 6.38 20.83
N PRO A 298 2.80 6.90 19.66
CA PRO A 298 1.41 7.35 19.51
C PRO A 298 0.40 6.19 19.67
N TYR A 299 0.71 5.01 19.17
CA TYR A 299 -0.19 3.85 19.29
C TYR A 299 -0.19 3.24 20.69
N ARG A 300 0.95 3.27 21.41
CA ARG A 300 0.98 2.89 22.83
C ARG A 300 0.08 3.80 23.65
N GLN A 301 0.04 5.10 23.39
CA GLN A 301 -0.86 6.06 24.04
C GLN A 301 -2.33 5.76 23.74
N LEU A 302 -2.64 5.18 22.58
CA LEU A 302 -3.97 4.69 22.21
C LEU A 302 -4.33 3.33 22.85
N GLY A 303 -3.46 2.76 23.69
CA GLY A 303 -3.72 1.54 24.46
C GLY A 303 -3.37 0.24 23.74
N TYR A 304 -2.43 0.26 22.81
CA TYR A 304 -1.90 -0.95 22.15
C TYR A 304 -0.64 -1.44 22.90
N PRO A 305 -0.72 -2.50 23.72
CA PRO A 305 0.44 -3.01 24.46
C PRO A 305 1.36 -3.84 23.56
N PRO A 306 2.67 -3.92 23.86
CA PRO A 306 3.59 -4.83 23.18
C PRO A 306 3.27 -6.31 23.47
N GLY A 307 3.91 -7.22 22.72
CA GLY A 307 3.84 -8.67 22.96
C GLY A 307 2.61 -9.36 22.37
N ARG A 308 1.83 -8.69 21.52
CA ARG A 308 0.61 -9.26 20.91
C ARG A 308 0.76 -9.69 19.46
N TRP A 309 1.85 -9.32 18.81
CA TRP A 309 2.09 -9.57 17.38
C TRP A 309 3.47 -10.18 17.18
N PRO A 310 3.68 -11.45 17.62
CA PRO A 310 5.00 -12.07 17.69
C PRO A 310 5.70 -12.16 16.34
N GLN A 311 4.97 -12.35 15.21
CA GLN A 311 5.58 -12.40 13.89
C GLN A 311 6.02 -11.01 13.41
N ALA A 312 5.20 -9.98 13.63
CA ALA A 312 5.56 -8.59 13.35
C ALA A 312 6.76 -8.14 14.18
N GLU A 313 6.81 -8.52 15.47
CA GLU A 313 7.93 -8.24 16.38
C GLU A 313 9.20 -8.96 15.93
N ARG A 314 9.08 -10.21 15.50
CA ARG A 314 10.21 -10.97 14.95
C ARG A 314 10.69 -10.35 13.66
N ALA A 315 9.79 -10.03 12.72
CA ALA A 315 10.13 -9.38 11.46
C ALA A 315 10.92 -8.09 11.69
N SER A 316 10.49 -7.23 12.61
CA SER A 316 11.19 -5.97 12.90
C SER A 316 12.63 -6.13 13.38
N ARG A 317 12.97 -7.27 14.00
CA ARG A 317 14.34 -7.60 14.41
C ARG A 317 15.20 -8.19 13.29
N GLU A 318 14.57 -8.89 12.32
CA GLU A 318 15.28 -9.71 11.35
C GLU A 318 15.37 -9.08 9.95
N VAL A 319 14.42 -8.19 9.55
CA VAL A 319 14.36 -7.68 8.17
C VAL A 319 15.51 -6.73 7.81
N LEU A 320 16.03 -6.88 6.59
CA LEU A 320 16.98 -5.99 5.97
C LEU A 320 16.71 -5.92 4.46
N SER A 321 16.44 -4.74 3.96
CA SER A 321 16.23 -4.53 2.52
C SER A 321 17.55 -4.20 1.84
N LEU A 322 17.84 -4.98 0.78
CA LEU A 322 19.04 -4.86 -0.05
C LEU A 322 18.70 -4.10 -1.34
N PRO A 323 19.69 -3.46 -2.00
CA PRO A 323 19.49 -2.81 -3.29
C PRO A 323 19.01 -3.80 -4.35
N VAL A 324 17.99 -3.42 -5.14
CA VAL A 324 17.38 -4.28 -6.17
C VAL A 324 17.16 -3.54 -7.50
N HIS A 325 17.49 -2.25 -7.56
CA HIS A 325 17.33 -1.37 -8.73
C HIS A 325 18.66 -0.97 -9.33
#